data_3fdfdb4611130bb32163ea1dc9c08144
#
_entry.id   3fdfdb4611130bb32163ea1dc9c08144
#
_cell.length_a   1.000
_cell.length_b   1.000
_cell.length_c   1.000
_cell.angle_alpha   90.00
_cell.angle_beta   90.00
_cell.angle_gamma   90.00
#
_symmetry.space_group_name_H-M   'P 1'
#
loop_
_entity.id
_entity.type
_entity.pdbx_description
1 polymer ?
#
loop_
_entity_poly.entity_id
_entity_poly.type
_entity_poly.pdbx_seq_one_letter_code
_entity_poly.pdbx_strand_id
1 'polypeptide(L)'
;MIVVPAIDIRKGRVVRLVQGRAREETLYGIDPAEMARRWEAEGAERIHLVDLDAAIDGLPQPEAVCAVVAAVRIPVEVGGGIRTLEDAQRYRDLGAERVIFGTAAVSRPDVVQAAVSRWPEAVAVAIDARDGRVAVSGWNEVTDLDALDLAATVESWGVVRVQFTDVRRDGTLVGPNLEAIEALGRRTGLRITAAGGVSDLEDLLRLAALQAFGVDEAIVGKAIYEGRVSLAEARRALTEREATR
;
A
#
# COMPACT_ATOMS: atom_id res chain seq x y z
N MET A 1 12.20 -5.06 8.68
CA MET A 1 11.19 -4.30 7.88
C MET A 1 11.55 -4.43 6.40
N ILE A 2 10.58 -4.74 5.53
CA ILE A 2 10.83 -4.81 4.08
C ILE A 2 10.37 -3.55 3.35
N VAL A 3 11.04 -3.26 2.21
CA VAL A 3 10.66 -2.16 1.31
C VAL A 3 9.86 -2.72 0.16
N VAL A 4 8.65 -2.17 -0.03
CA VAL A 4 7.68 -2.64 -1.00
C VAL A 4 7.53 -1.59 -2.11
N PRO A 5 8.11 -1.81 -3.32
CA PRO A 5 7.93 -0.89 -4.42
C PRO A 5 6.47 -0.88 -4.89
N ALA A 6 5.95 0.31 -5.18
CA ALA A 6 4.59 0.50 -5.67
C ALA A 6 4.56 0.59 -7.21
N ILE A 7 3.58 -0.10 -7.80
CA ILE A 7 3.23 -0.01 -9.23
C ILE A 7 1.77 0.40 -9.32
N ASP A 8 1.51 1.60 -9.81
CA ASP A 8 0.16 2.07 -10.09
C ASP A 8 -0.13 1.87 -11.57
N ILE A 9 -1.20 1.13 -11.87
CA ILE A 9 -1.64 0.88 -13.25
C ILE A 9 -2.76 1.85 -13.62
N ARG A 10 -2.59 2.56 -14.72
CA ARG A 10 -3.66 3.34 -15.35
C ARG A 10 -3.61 3.21 -16.85
N LYS A 11 -4.73 2.80 -17.46
CA LYS A 11 -4.85 2.51 -18.90
C LYS A 11 -3.73 1.58 -19.41
N GLY A 12 -3.44 0.53 -18.63
CA GLY A 12 -2.41 -0.46 -18.93
C GLY A 12 -0.96 0.04 -18.79
N ARG A 13 -0.73 1.23 -18.22
CA ARG A 13 0.60 1.84 -18.08
C ARG A 13 0.97 2.07 -16.63
N VAL A 14 2.27 2.16 -16.35
CA VAL A 14 2.79 2.48 -15.02
C VAL A 14 2.83 3.97 -14.84
N VAL A 15 2.08 4.47 -13.87
CA VAL A 15 1.97 5.89 -13.56
C VAL A 15 2.21 6.16 -12.06
N ARG A 16 2.40 7.41 -11.70
CA ARG A 16 2.31 7.90 -10.31
C ARG A 16 1.50 9.18 -10.29
N LEU A 17 0.68 9.31 -9.28
CA LEU A 17 -0.08 10.51 -8.99
C LEU A 17 0.58 11.27 -7.82
N VAL A 18 0.39 12.56 -7.73
CA VAL A 18 0.73 13.34 -6.54
C VAL A 18 -0.54 13.58 -5.74
N GLN A 19 -0.57 13.12 -4.49
CA GLN A 19 -1.74 13.24 -3.61
C GLN A 19 -3.05 12.73 -4.24
N GLY A 20 -2.96 11.68 -5.08
CA GLY A 20 -4.10 11.09 -5.77
C GLY A 20 -4.68 11.91 -6.93
N ARG A 21 -4.05 13.04 -7.30
CA ARG A 21 -4.58 13.94 -8.33
C ARG A 21 -4.31 13.40 -9.73
N ALA A 22 -5.35 12.98 -10.44
CA ALA A 22 -5.23 12.46 -11.81
C ALA A 22 -4.66 13.49 -12.80
N ARG A 23 -4.71 14.79 -12.50
CA ARG A 23 -4.11 15.86 -13.33
C ARG A 23 -2.60 15.97 -13.18
N GLU A 24 -2.04 15.40 -12.12
CA GLU A 24 -0.62 15.40 -11.80
C GLU A 24 -0.04 13.98 -12.01
N GLU A 25 -0.45 13.33 -13.10
CA GLU A 25 0.02 12.01 -13.50
C GLU A 25 1.39 12.11 -14.15
N THR A 26 2.34 11.29 -13.68
CA THR A 26 3.64 11.08 -14.31
C THR A 26 3.72 9.66 -14.83
N LEU A 27 4.08 9.50 -16.11
CA LEU A 27 4.29 8.20 -16.76
C LEU A 27 5.72 7.71 -16.47
N TYR A 28 5.86 6.49 -15.94
CA TYR A 28 7.15 5.86 -15.66
C TYR A 28 7.44 4.62 -16.50
N GLY A 29 6.44 4.02 -17.10
CA GLY A 29 6.59 2.85 -17.96
C GLY A 29 5.33 2.50 -18.74
N ILE A 30 5.50 1.76 -19.83
CA ILE A 30 4.40 1.31 -20.69
C ILE A 30 3.97 -0.12 -20.40
N ASP A 31 4.80 -0.90 -19.70
CA ASP A 31 4.53 -2.30 -19.35
C ASP A 31 4.68 -2.52 -17.83
N PRO A 32 3.56 -2.71 -17.12
CA PRO A 32 3.60 -2.99 -15.68
C PRO A 32 4.32 -4.30 -15.31
N ALA A 33 4.25 -5.31 -16.17
CA ALA A 33 4.92 -6.59 -15.92
C ALA A 33 6.46 -6.47 -16.08
N GLU A 34 6.93 -5.67 -17.01
CA GLU A 34 8.35 -5.34 -17.13
C GLU A 34 8.85 -4.59 -15.89
N MET A 35 8.07 -3.62 -15.40
CA MET A 35 8.39 -2.90 -14.17
C MET A 35 8.46 -3.83 -12.97
N ALA A 36 7.55 -4.78 -12.85
CA ALA A 36 7.56 -5.77 -11.77
C ALA A 36 8.82 -6.65 -11.80
N ARG A 37 9.19 -7.17 -12.98
CA ARG A 37 10.44 -7.93 -13.17
C ARG A 37 11.68 -7.11 -12.80
N ARG A 38 11.69 -5.83 -13.15
CA ARG A 38 12.76 -4.92 -12.78
C ARG A 38 12.89 -4.80 -11.26
N TRP A 39 11.79 -4.55 -10.55
CA TRP A 39 11.83 -4.44 -9.09
C TRP A 39 12.24 -5.75 -8.41
N GLU A 40 11.78 -6.90 -8.89
CA GLU A 40 12.24 -8.20 -8.40
C GLU A 40 13.76 -8.37 -8.60
N ALA A 41 14.28 -8.04 -9.78
CA ALA A 41 15.71 -8.11 -10.09
C ALA A 41 16.56 -7.14 -9.24
N GLU A 42 16.00 -5.99 -8.84
CA GLU A 42 16.63 -5.02 -7.94
C GLU A 42 16.51 -5.42 -6.45
N GLY A 43 15.86 -6.55 -6.15
CA GLY A 43 15.81 -7.15 -4.81
C GLY A 43 14.55 -6.84 -4.01
N ALA A 44 13.46 -6.44 -4.65
CA ALA A 44 12.16 -6.37 -4.00
C ALA A 44 11.74 -7.74 -3.43
N GLU A 45 11.12 -7.73 -2.26
CA GLU A 45 10.61 -8.93 -1.58
C GLU A 45 9.10 -9.05 -1.66
N ARG A 46 8.41 -8.00 -2.12
CA ARG A 46 6.98 -7.88 -2.37
C ARG A 46 6.75 -6.73 -3.35
N ILE A 47 5.64 -6.74 -4.07
CA ILE A 47 5.17 -5.63 -4.90
C ILE A 47 3.80 -5.18 -4.41
N HIS A 48 3.63 -3.87 -4.27
CA HIS A 48 2.34 -3.23 -4.06
C HIS A 48 1.79 -2.75 -5.41
N LEU A 49 0.67 -3.34 -5.83
CA LEU A 49 0.03 -3.04 -7.11
C LEU A 49 -1.30 -2.34 -6.90
N VAL A 50 -1.52 -1.22 -7.57
CA VAL A 50 -2.78 -0.48 -7.53
C VAL A 50 -3.40 -0.39 -8.91
N ASP A 51 -4.63 -0.90 -9.03
CA ASP A 51 -5.48 -0.69 -10.20
C ASP A 51 -6.21 0.66 -10.07
N LEU A 52 -5.61 1.72 -10.64
CA LEU A 52 -6.18 3.07 -10.57
C LEU A 52 -7.44 3.24 -11.41
N ASP A 53 -7.60 2.51 -12.51
CA ASP A 53 -8.83 2.57 -13.29
C ASP A 53 -10.00 1.97 -12.51
N ALA A 54 -9.78 0.88 -11.79
CA ALA A 54 -10.77 0.33 -10.87
C ALA A 54 -11.08 1.27 -9.71
N ALA A 55 -10.05 1.93 -9.15
CA ALA A 55 -10.20 2.83 -8.01
C ALA A 55 -10.95 4.11 -8.37
N ILE A 56 -10.61 4.74 -9.49
CA ILE A 56 -11.08 6.07 -9.89
C ILE A 56 -12.33 5.97 -10.77
N ASP A 57 -12.27 5.11 -11.80
CA ASP A 57 -13.29 5.06 -12.85
C ASP A 57 -14.24 3.86 -12.69
N GLY A 58 -13.95 2.93 -11.76
CA GLY A 58 -14.71 1.69 -11.56
C GLY A 58 -14.53 0.68 -12.70
N LEU A 59 -13.45 0.78 -13.46
CA LEU A 59 -13.13 -0.04 -14.63
C LEU A 59 -11.89 -0.90 -14.36
N PRO A 60 -12.02 -2.08 -13.74
CA PRO A 60 -10.89 -2.93 -13.38
C PRO A 60 -10.11 -3.43 -14.61
N GLN A 61 -8.79 -3.61 -14.42
CA GLN A 61 -7.87 -4.11 -15.45
C GLN A 61 -7.27 -5.47 -15.05
N PRO A 62 -8.07 -6.54 -14.98
CA PRO A 62 -7.61 -7.84 -14.49
C PRO A 62 -6.51 -8.45 -15.36
N GLU A 63 -6.47 -8.17 -16.67
CA GLU A 63 -5.41 -8.65 -17.54
C GLU A 63 -4.05 -8.04 -17.19
N ALA A 64 -4.00 -6.75 -16.91
CA ALA A 64 -2.79 -6.07 -16.50
C ALA A 64 -2.31 -6.55 -15.11
N VAL A 65 -3.23 -6.75 -14.17
CA VAL A 65 -2.92 -7.33 -12.85
C VAL A 65 -2.39 -8.77 -13.00
N CYS A 66 -3.06 -9.60 -13.80
CA CYS A 66 -2.62 -10.97 -14.10
C CYS A 66 -1.21 -11.00 -14.70
N ALA A 67 -0.94 -10.11 -15.67
CA ALA A 67 0.38 -10.02 -16.31
C ALA A 67 1.49 -9.69 -15.28
N VAL A 68 1.23 -8.79 -14.34
CA VAL A 68 2.18 -8.44 -13.26
C VAL A 68 2.40 -9.63 -12.34
N VAL A 69 1.33 -10.25 -11.83
CA VAL A 69 1.42 -11.39 -10.91
C VAL A 69 2.16 -12.57 -11.55
N ALA A 70 1.89 -12.86 -12.84
CA ALA A 70 2.55 -13.93 -13.57
C ALA A 70 4.02 -13.63 -13.92
N ALA A 71 4.43 -12.38 -13.90
CA ALA A 71 5.77 -11.94 -14.30
C ALA A 71 6.84 -12.13 -13.24
N VAL A 72 6.45 -12.29 -11.97
CA VAL A 72 7.36 -12.33 -10.80
C VAL A 72 7.10 -13.56 -9.93
N ARG A 73 8.08 -13.91 -9.10
CA ARG A 73 7.98 -14.99 -8.11
C ARG A 73 7.71 -14.48 -6.70
N ILE A 74 8.01 -13.20 -6.45
CA ILE A 74 7.75 -12.54 -5.18
C ILE A 74 6.26 -12.25 -5.01
N PRO A 75 5.75 -12.21 -3.76
CA PRO A 75 4.36 -11.89 -3.49
C PRO A 75 3.93 -10.54 -4.09
N VAL A 76 2.71 -10.50 -4.62
CA VAL A 76 2.07 -9.27 -5.09
C VAL A 76 0.82 -9.04 -4.25
N GLU A 77 0.71 -7.85 -3.66
CA GLU A 77 -0.53 -7.37 -3.06
C GLU A 77 -1.24 -6.42 -4.01
N VAL A 78 -2.56 -6.48 -4.02
CA VAL A 78 -3.37 -5.70 -4.96
C VAL A 78 -4.38 -4.85 -4.22
N GLY A 79 -4.37 -3.56 -4.52
CA GLY A 79 -5.38 -2.58 -4.11
C GLY A 79 -6.00 -1.87 -5.32
N GLY A 80 -6.99 -1.04 -5.03
CA GLY A 80 -7.71 -0.27 -6.05
C GLY A 80 -9.05 -0.89 -6.42
N GLY A 81 -10.14 -0.20 -6.10
CA GLY A 81 -11.49 -0.51 -6.55
C GLY A 81 -12.13 -1.80 -5.99
N ILE A 82 -11.55 -2.44 -4.99
CA ILE A 82 -12.13 -3.64 -4.35
C ILE A 82 -13.30 -3.23 -3.47
N ARG A 83 -14.52 -3.52 -3.91
CA ARG A 83 -15.78 -3.09 -3.26
C ARG A 83 -16.69 -4.25 -2.86
N THR A 84 -16.44 -5.42 -3.41
CA THR A 84 -17.23 -6.63 -3.17
C THR A 84 -16.34 -7.83 -2.85
N LEU A 85 -16.94 -8.90 -2.31
CA LEU A 85 -16.21 -10.15 -2.08
C LEU A 85 -15.77 -10.80 -3.41
N GLU A 86 -16.56 -10.61 -4.46
CA GLU A 86 -16.25 -11.09 -5.82
C GLU A 86 -15.04 -10.36 -6.41
N ASP A 87 -14.89 -9.05 -6.16
CA ASP A 87 -13.69 -8.32 -6.57
C ASP A 87 -12.44 -8.87 -5.88
N ALA A 88 -12.51 -9.07 -4.56
CA ALA A 88 -11.43 -9.67 -3.79
C ALA A 88 -11.10 -11.09 -4.27
N GLN A 89 -12.11 -11.92 -4.50
CA GLN A 89 -11.94 -13.28 -5.02
C GLN A 89 -11.25 -13.25 -6.39
N ARG A 90 -11.67 -12.36 -7.29
CA ARG A 90 -11.05 -12.22 -8.63
C ARG A 90 -9.54 -12.01 -8.53
N TYR A 91 -9.09 -11.05 -7.72
CA TYR A 91 -7.65 -10.79 -7.58
C TYR A 91 -6.92 -11.94 -6.89
N ARG A 92 -7.56 -12.61 -5.92
CA ARG A 92 -7.02 -13.82 -5.29
C ARG A 92 -6.86 -14.96 -6.31
N ASP A 93 -7.83 -15.16 -7.19
CA ASP A 93 -7.79 -16.18 -8.23
C ASP A 93 -6.72 -15.90 -9.30
N LEU A 94 -6.39 -14.62 -9.51
CA LEU A 94 -5.26 -14.20 -10.35
C LEU A 94 -3.90 -14.39 -9.67
N GLY A 95 -3.87 -14.81 -8.39
CA GLY A 95 -2.65 -15.10 -7.65
C GLY A 95 -2.13 -13.96 -6.77
N ALA A 96 -2.92 -12.90 -6.57
CA ALA A 96 -2.55 -11.88 -5.56
C ALA A 96 -2.43 -12.54 -4.18
N GLU A 97 -1.32 -12.33 -3.50
CA GLU A 97 -1.12 -12.90 -2.14
C GLU A 97 -1.95 -12.17 -1.10
N ARG A 98 -2.18 -10.87 -1.29
CA ARG A 98 -2.99 -10.02 -0.41
C ARG A 98 -3.87 -9.10 -1.23
N VAL A 99 -5.10 -8.88 -0.76
CA VAL A 99 -6.03 -7.88 -1.31
C VAL A 99 -6.25 -6.77 -0.29
N ILE A 100 -6.34 -5.53 -0.77
CA ILE A 100 -6.36 -4.34 0.08
C ILE A 100 -7.69 -3.60 -0.12
N PHE A 101 -8.48 -3.55 0.93
CA PHE A 101 -9.72 -2.79 0.96
C PHE A 101 -9.46 -1.38 1.47
N GLY A 102 -9.84 -0.36 0.71
CA GLY A 102 -9.81 1.04 1.14
C GLY A 102 -11.22 1.52 1.53
N THR A 103 -11.87 2.29 0.65
CA THR A 103 -13.21 2.86 0.85
C THR A 103 -14.25 1.86 1.38
N ALA A 104 -14.15 0.58 0.98
CA ALA A 104 -15.08 -0.45 1.43
C ALA A 104 -15.03 -0.69 2.95
N ALA A 105 -13.92 -0.43 3.62
CA ALA A 105 -13.84 -0.54 5.07
C ALA A 105 -14.77 0.47 5.79
N VAL A 106 -15.09 1.58 5.13
CA VAL A 106 -16.02 2.58 5.65
C VAL A 106 -17.45 2.33 5.14
N SER A 107 -17.60 2.08 3.83
CA SER A 107 -18.92 2.01 3.17
C SER A 107 -19.58 0.62 3.20
N ARG A 108 -18.81 -0.44 3.34
CA ARG A 108 -19.25 -1.84 3.27
C ARG A 108 -18.47 -2.74 4.25
N PRO A 109 -18.55 -2.46 5.57
CA PRO A 109 -17.83 -3.24 6.59
C PRO A 109 -18.20 -4.73 6.56
N ASP A 110 -19.42 -5.08 6.19
CA ASP A 110 -19.91 -6.44 5.99
C ASP A 110 -19.05 -7.24 4.98
N VAL A 111 -18.64 -6.60 3.89
CA VAL A 111 -17.81 -7.20 2.84
C VAL A 111 -16.40 -7.46 3.37
N VAL A 112 -15.81 -6.51 4.10
CA VAL A 112 -14.47 -6.67 4.66
C VAL A 112 -14.45 -7.78 5.72
N GLN A 113 -15.43 -7.84 6.60
CA GLN A 113 -15.57 -8.90 7.61
C GLN A 113 -15.72 -10.28 6.96
N ALA A 114 -16.53 -10.40 5.90
CA ALA A 114 -16.67 -11.63 5.13
C ALA A 114 -15.35 -12.05 4.46
N ALA A 115 -14.60 -11.08 3.91
CA ALA A 115 -13.29 -11.34 3.30
C ALA A 115 -12.26 -11.80 4.34
N VAL A 116 -12.21 -11.14 5.51
CA VAL A 116 -11.32 -11.52 6.63
C VAL A 116 -11.65 -12.93 7.13
N SER A 117 -12.94 -13.25 7.30
CA SER A 117 -13.37 -14.59 7.71
C SER A 117 -12.94 -15.67 6.72
N ARG A 118 -12.88 -15.34 5.43
CA ARG A 118 -12.50 -16.28 4.36
C ARG A 118 -10.99 -16.37 4.16
N TRP A 119 -10.26 -15.26 4.31
CA TRP A 119 -8.82 -15.15 4.05
C TRP A 119 -8.12 -14.27 5.11
N PRO A 120 -8.01 -14.71 6.37
CA PRO A 120 -7.56 -13.87 7.48
C PRO A 120 -6.20 -13.17 7.23
N GLU A 121 -5.23 -13.90 6.68
CA GLU A 121 -3.87 -13.37 6.43
C GLU A 121 -3.72 -12.67 5.08
N ALA A 122 -4.69 -12.82 4.18
CA ALA A 122 -4.62 -12.28 2.83
C ALA A 122 -5.47 -11.02 2.64
N VAL A 123 -6.02 -10.46 3.72
CA VAL A 123 -6.76 -9.20 3.69
C VAL A 123 -5.99 -8.14 4.47
N ALA A 124 -5.83 -6.98 3.85
CA ALA A 124 -5.39 -5.77 4.53
C ALA A 124 -6.41 -4.64 4.30
N VAL A 125 -6.40 -3.65 5.20
CA VAL A 125 -7.22 -2.45 5.05
C VAL A 125 -6.31 -1.25 4.85
N ALA A 126 -6.55 -0.47 3.78
CA ALA A 126 -5.92 0.82 3.59
C ALA A 126 -6.68 1.88 4.41
N ILE A 127 -5.94 2.56 5.27
CA ILE A 127 -6.39 3.72 6.05
C ILE A 127 -5.64 4.92 5.52
N ASP A 128 -6.27 5.60 4.56
CA ASP A 128 -5.73 6.81 3.97
C ASP A 128 -6.25 8.00 4.78
N ALA A 129 -5.35 8.81 5.31
CA ALA A 129 -5.70 9.88 6.23
C ALA A 129 -5.30 11.27 5.69
N ARG A 130 -6.17 12.24 5.89
CA ARG A 130 -5.88 13.66 5.70
C ARG A 130 -6.20 14.39 6.99
N ASP A 131 -5.17 14.95 7.63
CA ASP A 131 -5.29 15.62 8.96
C ASP A 131 -5.95 14.71 10.02
N GLY A 132 -5.59 13.43 10.04
CA GLY A 132 -6.14 12.45 10.98
C GLY A 132 -7.53 11.92 10.63
N ARG A 133 -8.20 12.44 9.59
CA ARG A 133 -9.50 11.99 9.12
C ARG A 133 -9.38 11.06 7.93
N VAL A 134 -10.22 10.03 7.89
CA VAL A 134 -10.21 9.02 6.82
C VAL A 134 -10.64 9.62 5.50
N ALA A 135 -9.82 9.44 4.47
CA ALA A 135 -10.12 9.79 3.09
C ALA A 135 -10.60 8.55 2.33
N VAL A 136 -11.63 8.74 1.51
CA VAL A 136 -12.28 7.69 0.72
C VAL A 136 -12.42 8.11 -0.75
N SER A 137 -12.96 7.22 -1.60
CA SER A 137 -13.26 7.51 -3.01
C SER A 137 -12.05 8.01 -3.80
N GLY A 138 -10.89 7.32 -3.66
CA GLY A 138 -9.64 7.75 -4.30
C GLY A 138 -9.16 9.11 -3.78
N TRP A 139 -9.37 9.36 -2.48
CA TRP A 139 -8.99 10.57 -1.72
C TRP A 139 -9.75 11.85 -2.10
N ASN A 140 -10.84 11.72 -2.87
CA ASN A 140 -11.67 12.86 -3.26
C ASN A 140 -12.60 13.36 -2.14
N GLU A 141 -12.86 12.50 -1.16
CA GLU A 141 -13.75 12.80 -0.04
C GLU A 141 -13.02 12.53 1.28
N VAL A 142 -13.18 13.44 2.24
CA VAL A 142 -12.68 13.27 3.61
C VAL A 142 -13.88 13.13 4.52
N THR A 143 -13.92 12.07 5.30
CA THR A 143 -14.98 11.76 6.24
C THR A 143 -14.73 12.43 7.61
N ASP A 144 -15.73 12.40 8.49
CA ASP A 144 -15.54 12.79 9.90
C ASP A 144 -14.94 11.67 10.76
N LEU A 145 -14.68 10.49 10.17
CA LEU A 145 -14.14 9.34 10.88
C LEU A 145 -12.65 9.55 11.20
N ASP A 146 -12.27 9.34 12.43
CA ASP A 146 -10.87 9.36 12.85
C ASP A 146 -10.12 8.12 12.36
N ALA A 147 -8.90 8.29 11.88
CA ALA A 147 -8.11 7.19 11.32
C ALA A 147 -7.73 6.13 12.36
N LEU A 148 -7.46 6.55 13.61
CA LEU A 148 -7.12 5.62 14.70
C LEU A 148 -8.36 4.85 15.18
N ASP A 149 -9.55 5.47 15.14
CA ASP A 149 -10.79 4.79 15.48
C ASP A 149 -11.18 3.77 14.41
N LEU A 150 -10.95 4.07 13.12
CA LEU A 150 -11.09 3.07 12.06
C LEU A 150 -10.10 1.92 12.23
N ALA A 151 -8.84 2.19 12.59
CA ALA A 151 -7.85 1.15 12.82
C ALA A 151 -8.29 0.20 13.94
N ALA A 152 -8.74 0.71 15.08
CA ALA A 152 -9.25 -0.11 16.18
C ALA A 152 -10.52 -0.90 15.76
N THR A 153 -11.35 -0.30 14.93
CA THR A 153 -12.59 -0.94 14.44
C THR A 153 -12.24 -2.13 13.53
N VAL A 154 -11.35 -1.95 12.54
CA VAL A 154 -10.98 -3.05 11.63
C VAL A 154 -10.19 -4.15 12.34
N GLU A 155 -9.40 -3.82 13.36
CA GLU A 155 -8.78 -4.81 14.24
C GLU A 155 -9.82 -5.70 14.93
N SER A 156 -10.93 -5.10 15.41
CA SER A 156 -12.03 -5.86 16.02
C SER A 156 -12.74 -6.83 15.06
N TRP A 157 -12.60 -6.63 13.75
CA TRP A 157 -13.10 -7.55 12.72
C TRP A 157 -12.16 -8.71 12.42
N GLY A 158 -10.98 -8.74 13.06
CA GLY A 158 -9.94 -9.75 12.82
C GLY A 158 -8.98 -9.39 11.70
N VAL A 159 -8.98 -8.14 11.22
CA VAL A 159 -7.91 -7.63 10.34
C VAL A 159 -6.60 -7.66 11.10
N VAL A 160 -5.55 -8.21 10.50
CA VAL A 160 -4.22 -8.32 11.12
C VAL A 160 -3.24 -7.29 10.61
N ARG A 161 -3.54 -6.62 9.49
CA ARG A 161 -2.66 -5.65 8.83
C ARG A 161 -3.44 -4.45 8.29
N VAL A 162 -2.88 -3.27 8.48
CA VAL A 162 -3.33 -2.05 7.82
C VAL A 162 -2.19 -1.44 7.01
N GLN A 163 -2.56 -0.83 5.88
CA GLN A 163 -1.70 0.11 5.17
C GLN A 163 -2.10 1.52 5.58
N PHE A 164 -1.19 2.27 6.16
CA PHE A 164 -1.47 3.65 6.56
C PHE A 164 -0.79 4.64 5.61
N THR A 165 -1.59 5.54 5.02
CA THR A 165 -1.11 6.58 4.10
C THR A 165 -1.50 7.96 4.61
N ASP A 166 -0.51 8.85 4.81
CA ASP A 166 -0.79 10.28 4.91
C ASP A 166 -0.92 10.87 3.49
N VAL A 167 -2.16 11.17 3.09
CA VAL A 167 -2.49 11.66 1.74
C VAL A 167 -1.78 12.98 1.40
N ARG A 168 -1.52 13.84 2.40
CA ARG A 168 -0.81 15.11 2.17
C ARG A 168 0.66 14.91 1.83
N ARG A 169 1.24 13.80 2.24
CA ARG A 169 2.65 13.48 2.02
C ARG A 169 2.88 12.59 0.80
N ASP A 170 1.83 11.88 0.34
CA ASP A 170 1.99 10.94 -0.77
C ASP A 170 2.44 11.63 -2.06
N GLY A 171 3.50 11.09 -2.67
CA GLY A 171 4.13 11.61 -3.89
C GLY A 171 4.89 12.93 -3.73
N THR A 172 5.03 13.47 -2.50
CA THR A 172 5.66 14.79 -2.26
C THR A 172 7.13 14.73 -1.86
N LEU A 173 7.65 13.55 -1.44
CA LEU A 173 9.05 13.37 -0.97
C LEU A 173 9.42 14.25 0.23
N VAL A 174 8.49 14.47 1.16
CA VAL A 174 8.71 15.30 2.38
C VAL A 174 8.91 14.47 3.65
N GLY A 175 9.06 13.16 3.51
CA GLY A 175 9.16 12.20 4.61
C GLY A 175 7.79 11.65 5.05
N PRO A 176 7.76 10.44 5.64
CA PRO A 176 6.54 9.80 6.17
C PRO A 176 6.04 10.51 7.42
N ASN A 177 4.77 10.29 7.77
CA ASN A 177 4.17 10.80 9.01
C ASN A 177 4.44 9.83 10.17
N LEU A 178 5.66 9.89 10.74
CA LEU A 178 6.09 8.97 11.80
C LEU A 178 5.22 9.07 13.04
N GLU A 179 4.76 10.27 13.39
CA GLU A 179 3.93 10.51 14.59
C GLU A 179 2.57 9.79 14.45
N ALA A 180 1.90 9.94 13.31
CA ALA A 180 0.62 9.27 13.07
C ALA A 180 0.76 7.75 13.02
N ILE A 181 1.84 7.24 12.41
CA ILE A 181 2.15 5.80 12.33
C ILE A 181 2.42 5.24 13.74
N GLU A 182 3.22 5.92 14.55
CA GLU A 182 3.49 5.54 15.94
C GLU A 182 2.21 5.55 16.79
N ALA A 183 1.38 6.59 16.64
CA ALA A 183 0.11 6.69 17.33
C ALA A 183 -0.84 5.51 16.98
N LEU A 184 -0.88 5.10 15.70
CA LEU A 184 -1.63 3.94 15.26
C LEU A 184 -1.12 2.66 15.92
N GLY A 185 0.19 2.43 15.90
CA GLY A 185 0.80 1.25 16.51
C GLY A 185 0.68 1.21 18.03
N ARG A 186 0.62 2.37 18.71
CA ARG A 186 0.30 2.44 20.16
C ARG A 186 -1.17 2.13 20.47
N ARG A 187 -2.06 2.41 19.52
CA ARG A 187 -3.51 2.23 19.67
C ARG A 187 -3.98 0.80 19.39
N THR A 188 -3.24 0.06 18.56
CA THR A 188 -3.63 -1.25 18.02
C THR A 188 -2.48 -2.26 18.08
N GLY A 189 -2.79 -3.55 17.95
CA GLY A 189 -1.81 -4.63 17.75
C GLY A 189 -1.59 -4.99 16.27
N LEU A 190 -2.03 -4.15 15.35
CA LEU A 190 -1.97 -4.40 13.91
C LEU A 190 -0.54 -4.36 13.38
N ARG A 191 -0.24 -5.17 12.37
CA ARG A 191 0.91 -4.94 11.50
C ARG A 191 0.64 -3.72 10.64
N ILE A 192 1.65 -2.89 10.46
CA ILE A 192 1.52 -1.62 9.75
C ILE A 192 2.45 -1.63 8.53
N THR A 193 1.84 -1.48 7.36
CA THR A 193 2.54 -1.10 6.13
C THR A 193 2.47 0.42 6.02
N ALA A 194 3.61 1.10 6.20
CA ALA A 194 3.68 2.56 6.10
C ALA A 194 3.72 2.99 4.63
N ALA A 195 2.95 4.00 4.25
CA ALA A 195 2.91 4.54 2.90
C ALA A 195 2.86 6.06 2.88
N GLY A 196 3.32 6.65 1.77
CA GLY A 196 3.29 8.10 1.53
C GLY A 196 4.48 8.85 2.12
N GLY A 197 5.09 9.69 1.30
CA GLY A 197 6.08 10.67 1.71
C GLY A 197 7.55 10.22 1.71
N VAL A 198 7.87 8.94 1.79
CA VAL A 198 9.26 8.45 1.83
C VAL A 198 10.09 9.13 0.73
N SER A 199 11.21 9.76 1.12
CA SER A 199 12.07 10.54 0.25
C SER A 199 13.45 9.93 0.02
N ASP A 200 13.98 9.21 1.02
CA ASP A 200 15.34 8.68 1.04
C ASP A 200 15.50 7.49 2.00
N LEU A 201 16.73 6.99 2.11
CA LEU A 201 17.10 5.88 2.99
C LEU A 201 16.88 6.20 4.47
N GLU A 202 17.14 7.45 4.88
CA GLU A 202 16.98 7.85 6.30
C GLU A 202 15.54 7.73 6.76
N ASP A 203 14.57 8.08 5.90
CA ASP A 203 13.15 7.89 6.19
C ASP A 203 12.80 6.41 6.42
N LEU A 204 13.39 5.49 5.65
CA LEU A 204 13.20 4.05 5.85
C LEU A 204 13.81 3.57 7.18
N LEU A 205 14.96 4.11 7.57
CA LEU A 205 15.58 3.80 8.86
C LEU A 205 14.76 4.35 10.04
N ARG A 206 14.10 5.51 9.88
CA ARG A 206 13.16 6.06 10.86
C ARG A 206 11.91 5.20 10.98
N LEU A 207 11.33 4.75 9.87
CA LEU A 207 10.20 3.82 9.87
C LEU A 207 10.58 2.49 10.55
N ALA A 208 11.77 1.95 10.26
CA ALA A 208 12.26 0.73 10.92
C ALA A 208 12.46 0.90 12.44
N ALA A 209 12.63 2.12 12.94
CA ALA A 209 12.66 2.37 14.38
C ALA A 209 11.30 2.15 15.05
N LEU A 210 10.20 2.21 14.28
CA LEU A 210 8.84 1.98 14.75
C LEU A 210 8.41 0.50 14.69
N GLN A 211 9.33 -0.42 14.46
CA GLN A 211 9.03 -1.86 14.38
C GLN A 211 8.37 -2.41 15.66
N ALA A 212 8.74 -1.88 16.83
CA ALA A 212 8.09 -2.22 18.10
C ALA A 212 6.60 -1.79 18.18
N PHE A 213 6.18 -0.91 17.29
CA PHE A 213 4.80 -0.46 17.11
C PHE A 213 4.10 -1.11 15.92
N GLY A 214 4.62 -2.24 15.41
CA GLY A 214 4.01 -3.02 14.36
C GLY A 214 4.41 -2.66 12.93
N VAL A 215 5.29 -1.67 12.71
CA VAL A 215 5.76 -1.31 11.36
C VAL A 215 6.73 -2.37 10.86
N ASP A 216 6.33 -3.15 9.87
CA ASP A 216 7.16 -4.21 9.27
C ASP A 216 7.31 -4.09 7.74
N GLU A 217 6.55 -3.22 7.11
CA GLU A 217 6.61 -2.92 5.67
C GLU A 217 6.57 -1.41 5.42
N ALA A 218 7.27 -0.94 4.37
CA ALA A 218 7.18 0.42 3.87
C ALA A 218 6.96 0.42 2.35
N ILE A 219 5.84 0.97 1.89
CA ILE A 219 5.57 1.17 0.46
C ILE A 219 6.32 2.41 -0.01
N VAL A 220 7.11 2.23 -1.07
CA VAL A 220 7.87 3.30 -1.69
C VAL A 220 7.53 3.39 -3.17
N GLY A 221 7.02 4.54 -3.56
CA GLY A 221 6.71 4.86 -4.96
C GLY A 221 7.76 5.79 -5.55
N LYS A 222 7.43 7.07 -5.63
CA LYS A 222 8.19 8.11 -6.34
C LYS A 222 9.69 8.10 -6.06
N ALA A 223 10.11 7.91 -4.80
CA ALA A 223 11.53 7.91 -4.43
C ALA A 223 12.36 6.82 -5.13
N ILE A 224 11.78 5.63 -5.39
CA ILE A 224 12.47 4.57 -6.14
C ILE A 224 12.54 4.93 -7.63
N TYR A 225 11.44 5.40 -8.21
CA TYR A 225 11.41 5.79 -9.62
C TYR A 225 12.37 6.95 -9.95
N GLU A 226 12.57 7.87 -9.00
CA GLU A 226 13.50 8.99 -9.14
C GLU A 226 14.94 8.66 -8.73
N GLY A 227 15.22 7.39 -8.35
CA GLY A 227 16.55 6.94 -7.96
C GLY A 227 17.05 7.49 -6.62
N ARG A 228 16.16 8.03 -5.78
CA ARG A 228 16.50 8.52 -4.43
C ARG A 228 16.63 7.39 -3.41
N VAL A 229 15.96 6.29 -3.66
CA VAL A 229 16.01 5.06 -2.86
C VAL A 229 16.38 3.91 -3.79
N SER A 230 17.46 3.22 -3.47
CA SER A 230 17.85 1.94 -4.07
C SER A 230 17.30 0.79 -3.22
N LEU A 231 16.57 -0.15 -3.82
CA LEU A 231 16.05 -1.33 -3.12
C LEU A 231 17.18 -2.16 -2.50
N ALA A 232 18.26 -2.38 -3.25
CA ALA A 232 19.41 -3.15 -2.77
C ALA A 232 20.11 -2.47 -1.57
N GLU A 233 20.26 -1.15 -1.61
CA GLU A 233 20.86 -0.35 -0.54
C GLU A 233 19.97 -0.34 0.71
N ALA A 234 18.69 -0.10 0.53
CA ALA A 234 17.71 -0.08 1.61
C ALA A 234 17.63 -1.45 2.31
N ARG A 235 17.55 -2.54 1.55
CA ARG A 235 17.55 -3.89 2.09
C ARG A 235 18.79 -4.18 2.94
N ARG A 236 20.00 -3.84 2.43
CA ARG A 236 21.25 -4.03 3.17
C ARG A 236 21.25 -3.26 4.49
N ALA A 237 20.93 -1.96 4.45
CA ALA A 237 20.93 -1.11 5.64
C ALA A 237 19.91 -1.56 6.70
N LEU A 238 18.72 -2.01 6.28
CA LEU A 238 17.70 -2.53 7.18
C LEU A 238 18.12 -3.86 7.81
N THR A 239 18.76 -4.78 7.05
CA THR A 239 19.28 -6.05 7.57
C THR A 239 20.42 -5.81 8.58
N GLU A 240 21.37 -4.92 8.29
CA GLU A 240 22.46 -4.56 9.21
C GLU A 240 21.92 -3.99 10.53
N ARG A 241 20.89 -3.16 10.46
CA ARG A 241 20.21 -2.61 11.65
C ARG A 241 19.55 -3.69 12.50
N GLU A 242 18.90 -4.68 11.89
CA GLU A 242 18.28 -5.80 12.61
C GLU A 242 19.30 -6.67 13.32
N ALA A 243 20.46 -6.89 12.69
CA ALA A 243 21.56 -7.68 13.27
C ALA A 243 22.27 -7.00 14.47
N THR A 244 22.06 -5.67 14.62
CA THR A 244 22.71 -4.87 15.69
C THR A 244 21.79 -4.66 16.90
N ARG A 245 20.56 -5.14 16.87
CA ARG A 245 19.59 -5.10 17.97
C ARG A 245 19.57 -6.37 18.79
#